data_ac8ca8cf9938ddd3ba0989a95323c694
#
_entry.id   ac8ca8cf9938ddd3ba0989a95323c694
#
_cell.length_a   1.000
_cell.length_b   1.000
_cell.length_c   1.000
_cell.angle_alpha   90.00
_cell.angle_beta   90.00
_cell.angle_gamma   90.00
#
_symmetry.space_group_name_H-M   'P 1'
#
loop_
_entity.id
_entity.type
_entity.pdbx_description
1 polymer ?
#
loop_
_entity_poly.entity_id
_entity_poly.type
_entity_poly.pdbx_seq_one_letter_code
_entity_poly.pdbx_strand_id
1 'polypeptide(L)'
;MRHLTLAVVVFFAAAAVAAGQAPPPPAGGRGAQAGPQGAQGGGGRGGARGGRGPAAPAGPIKRMPDGKPDLTGHFGNAAGGANYGLEKHPAAPMLPPSQGIVLDPPDGRLPYQDWARKEFEARGKPERGYDDPTAHCFVAGFARSLWTPSPYQILQPPGYLVILMERMAWRIIPIDPNRKHLPDDVRLWQGDSIGHWEGDTLVVDTANNNGKTWMNEAGDVISYAATAVERFTPINADTIDYKVTITDPVVMTRPYTLGFQIRRQTGEILEVACLEDNQDLEHLKHVKDEARKNGLIK
;
A
#
# COMPACT_ATOMS: atom_id res chain seq x y z
N MET A 1 -34.02 -59.26 21.95
CA MET A 1 -33.12 -58.67 20.96
C MET A 1 -32.19 -57.72 21.72
N ARG A 2 -30.93 -58.13 21.89
CA ARG A 2 -29.92 -57.38 22.70
C ARG A 2 -29.16 -56.44 21.77
N HIS A 3 -29.20 -55.14 22.03
CA HIS A 3 -28.38 -54.16 21.34
C HIS A 3 -26.97 -54.11 21.97
N LEU A 4 -25.98 -54.48 21.18
CA LEU A 4 -24.54 -54.40 21.55
C LEU A 4 -24.05 -53.00 21.15
N THR A 5 -23.73 -52.18 22.14
CA THR A 5 -23.10 -50.87 21.93
C THR A 5 -21.59 -51.02 21.92
N LEU A 6 -20.97 -50.76 20.79
CA LEU A 6 -19.53 -50.82 20.60
C LEU A 6 -18.93 -49.45 21.01
N ALA A 7 -18.19 -49.37 22.10
CA ALA A 7 -17.45 -48.20 22.53
C ALA A 7 -16.04 -48.23 21.87
N VAL A 8 -15.76 -47.25 21.02
CA VAL A 8 -14.44 -47.04 20.45
C VAL A 8 -13.64 -46.11 21.40
N VAL A 9 -12.63 -46.65 22.03
CA VAL A 9 -11.70 -45.90 22.84
C VAL A 9 -10.52 -45.44 21.94
N VAL A 10 -10.40 -44.14 21.72
CA VAL A 10 -9.27 -43.55 21.00
C VAL A 10 -8.21 -43.13 22.00
N PHE A 11 -7.05 -43.83 21.99
CA PHE A 11 -5.87 -43.43 22.72
C PHE A 11 -5.15 -42.28 21.99
N PHE A 12 -5.07 -41.12 22.60
CA PHE A 12 -4.12 -40.07 22.19
C PHE A 12 -2.79 -40.30 22.89
N ALA A 13 -1.77 -40.66 22.12
CA ALA A 13 -0.38 -40.64 22.60
C ALA A 13 0.14 -39.21 22.49
N ALA A 14 0.35 -38.54 23.61
CA ALA A 14 1.03 -37.25 23.67
C ALA A 14 2.56 -37.48 23.54
N ALA A 15 3.15 -37.13 22.41
CA ALA A 15 4.59 -37.03 22.26
C ALA A 15 5.04 -35.69 22.83
N ALA A 16 5.75 -35.70 23.95
CA ALA A 16 6.44 -34.54 24.50
C ALA A 16 7.66 -34.21 23.63
N VAL A 17 7.60 -33.11 22.88
CA VAL A 17 8.76 -32.53 22.20
C VAL A 17 9.51 -31.68 23.23
N ALA A 18 10.72 -32.12 23.63
CA ALA A 18 11.63 -31.33 24.44
C ALA A 18 12.15 -30.16 23.60
N ALA A 19 11.75 -28.95 23.92
CA ALA A 19 12.33 -27.74 23.35
C ALA A 19 13.73 -27.53 23.90
N GLY A 20 14.75 -27.82 23.09
CA GLY A 20 16.13 -27.45 23.35
C GLY A 20 16.28 -25.92 23.22
N GLN A 21 16.54 -25.26 24.35
CA GLN A 21 16.92 -23.84 24.34
C GLN A 21 18.33 -23.69 23.80
N ALA A 22 18.50 -22.82 22.79
CA ALA A 22 19.81 -22.41 22.30
C ALA A 22 20.53 -21.56 23.38
N PRO A 23 21.85 -21.68 23.52
CA PRO A 23 22.60 -20.88 24.50
C PRO A 23 22.65 -19.41 24.07
N PRO A 24 22.67 -18.45 25.01
CA PRO A 24 22.77 -17.03 24.69
C PRO A 24 24.17 -16.69 24.13
N PRO A 25 24.28 -15.68 23.27
CA PRO A 25 25.55 -15.21 22.72
C PRO A 25 26.42 -14.56 23.80
N PRO A 26 27.77 -14.59 23.69
CA PRO A 26 28.66 -14.06 24.70
C PRO A 26 28.63 -12.54 24.78
N ALA A 27 28.58 -12.01 25.99
CA ALA A 27 28.69 -10.60 26.30
C ALA A 27 30.08 -10.07 25.95
N GLY A 28 30.21 -9.29 24.89
CA GLY A 28 31.40 -8.53 24.53
C GLY A 28 31.23 -7.07 24.92
N GLY A 29 31.75 -6.66 26.07
CA GLY A 29 31.80 -5.28 26.48
C GLY A 29 32.89 -4.52 25.76
N ARG A 30 32.55 -3.29 25.33
CA ARG A 30 33.47 -2.12 25.32
C ARG A 30 32.64 -0.84 25.33
N GLY A 31 32.79 -0.08 26.40
CA GLY A 31 32.17 1.22 26.55
C GLY A 31 32.70 2.25 25.55
N ALA A 32 31.82 3.11 25.09
CA ALA A 32 32.15 4.41 24.54
C ALA A 32 31.17 5.42 25.12
N GLN A 33 31.73 6.44 25.76
CA GLN A 33 31.02 7.55 26.38
C GLN A 33 30.22 8.34 25.34
N ALA A 34 28.94 8.55 25.61
CA ALA A 34 28.09 9.43 24.83
C ALA A 34 28.17 10.86 25.42
N GLY A 35 28.64 11.81 24.60
CA GLY A 35 28.44 13.24 24.83
C GLY A 35 27.09 13.67 24.24
N PRO A 36 26.49 14.79 24.72
CA PRO A 36 25.18 15.22 24.27
C PRO A 36 25.26 15.82 22.87
N GLN A 37 24.66 15.17 21.88
CA GLN A 37 24.46 15.76 20.56
C GLN A 37 22.97 16.08 20.39
N GLY A 38 22.76 17.32 19.95
CA GLY A 38 21.46 17.92 19.76
C GLY A 38 20.58 17.24 18.74
N ALA A 39 19.28 17.45 18.88
CA ALA A 39 18.23 17.01 18.01
C ALA A 39 18.48 17.38 16.54
N GLN A 40 18.76 16.39 15.72
CA GLN A 40 18.69 16.51 14.26
C GLN A 40 17.59 15.59 13.76
N GLY A 41 16.67 16.21 13.02
CA GLY A 41 15.50 15.57 12.45
C GLY A 41 15.82 14.34 11.64
N GLY A 42 14.92 13.36 11.70
CA GLY A 42 14.97 12.11 10.98
C GLY A 42 15.05 12.30 9.47
N GLY A 43 16.26 12.38 8.96
CA GLY A 43 16.54 12.28 7.54
C GLY A 43 16.51 10.81 7.14
N GLY A 44 15.51 10.42 6.35
CA GLY A 44 15.49 9.14 5.70
C GLY A 44 16.83 8.89 5.01
N ARG A 45 17.43 7.73 5.27
CA ARG A 45 18.62 7.26 4.54
C ARG A 45 18.26 7.00 3.08
N GLY A 46 18.08 8.06 2.30
CA GLY A 46 18.23 8.03 0.87
C GLY A 46 19.70 7.79 0.58
N GLY A 47 20.11 6.54 0.46
CA GLY A 47 21.44 6.21 -0.05
C GLY A 47 21.60 6.94 -1.38
N ALA A 48 22.57 7.87 -1.46
CA ALA A 48 23.02 8.47 -2.70
C ALA A 48 23.49 7.33 -3.61
N ARG A 49 22.58 6.78 -4.42
CA ARG A 49 22.93 5.87 -5.50
C ARG A 49 23.64 6.70 -6.54
N GLY A 50 24.90 6.38 -6.73
CA GLY A 50 25.81 7.01 -7.70
C GLY A 50 25.09 7.25 -9.01
N GLY A 51 25.39 8.43 -9.61
CA GLY A 51 24.76 8.91 -10.84
C GLY A 51 24.68 7.82 -11.89
N ARG A 52 23.46 7.34 -12.17
CA ARG A 52 23.21 6.51 -13.34
C ARG A 52 23.40 7.41 -14.56
N GLY A 53 24.33 7.02 -15.42
CA GLY A 53 24.38 7.56 -16.78
C GLY A 53 22.98 7.47 -17.43
N PRO A 54 22.73 8.18 -18.54
CA PRO A 54 21.45 8.15 -19.21
C PRO A 54 21.03 6.69 -19.41
N ALA A 55 19.84 6.34 -18.91
CA ALA A 55 19.31 5.00 -19.04
C ALA A 55 19.26 4.65 -20.53
N ALA A 56 19.69 3.44 -20.90
CA ALA A 56 19.52 2.94 -22.25
C ALA A 56 18.04 3.07 -22.67
N PRO A 57 17.75 3.33 -23.95
CA PRO A 57 16.36 3.41 -24.43
C PRO A 57 15.61 2.15 -24.01
N ALA A 58 14.45 2.32 -23.41
CA ALA A 58 13.60 1.20 -23.02
C ALA A 58 13.22 0.40 -24.29
N GLY A 59 13.37 -0.93 -24.23
CA GLY A 59 13.02 -1.82 -25.36
C GLY A 59 11.50 -1.84 -25.63
N PRO A 60 11.08 -2.55 -26.69
CA PRO A 60 9.67 -2.73 -27.02
C PRO A 60 8.93 -3.49 -25.89
N ILE A 61 7.60 -3.39 -25.89
CA ILE A 61 6.74 -4.13 -24.96
C ILE A 61 7.02 -5.63 -25.11
N LYS A 62 7.39 -6.29 -24.01
CA LYS A 62 7.53 -7.74 -23.94
C LYS A 62 6.15 -8.39 -23.97
N ARG A 63 6.05 -9.60 -24.51
CA ARG A 63 4.79 -10.32 -24.62
C ARG A 63 4.87 -11.72 -24.04
N MET A 64 3.78 -12.14 -23.43
CA MET A 64 3.52 -13.51 -23.01
C MET A 64 3.25 -14.41 -24.24
N PRO A 65 3.29 -15.76 -24.10
CA PRO A 65 3.00 -16.67 -25.22
C PRO A 65 1.62 -16.51 -25.85
N ASP A 66 0.65 -15.98 -25.12
CA ASP A 66 -0.71 -15.68 -25.61
C ASP A 66 -0.80 -14.32 -26.36
N GLY A 67 0.33 -13.64 -26.53
CA GLY A 67 0.45 -12.35 -27.22
C GLY A 67 0.09 -11.14 -26.35
N LYS A 68 -0.39 -11.32 -25.12
CA LYS A 68 -0.67 -10.22 -24.19
C LYS A 68 0.64 -9.62 -23.66
N PRO A 69 0.65 -8.35 -23.26
CA PRO A 69 1.81 -7.76 -22.64
C PRO A 69 2.28 -8.54 -21.40
N ASP A 70 3.60 -8.69 -21.28
CA ASP A 70 4.23 -9.24 -20.10
C ASP A 70 4.46 -8.14 -19.06
N LEU A 71 3.64 -8.14 -18.02
CA LEU A 71 3.71 -7.23 -16.90
C LEU A 71 4.60 -7.76 -15.77
N THR A 72 5.21 -8.95 -15.92
CA THR A 72 6.02 -9.58 -14.87
C THR A 72 7.28 -8.79 -14.56
N GLY A 73 7.58 -8.62 -13.28
CA GLY A 73 8.85 -8.01 -12.83
C GLY A 73 8.77 -7.30 -11.49
N HIS A 74 9.90 -6.72 -11.12
CA HIS A 74 9.99 -5.83 -9.97
C HIS A 74 9.76 -4.40 -10.40
N PHE A 75 8.97 -3.69 -9.64
CA PHE A 75 8.55 -2.34 -9.97
C PHE A 75 8.55 -1.44 -8.74
N GLY A 76 8.68 -0.15 -9.02
CA GLY A 76 8.39 0.93 -8.09
C GLY A 76 7.55 1.98 -8.79
N ASN A 77 6.99 2.91 -8.04
CA ASN A 77 6.19 3.98 -8.60
C ASN A 77 7.01 5.25 -8.85
N ALA A 78 6.55 6.06 -9.79
CA ALA A 78 7.01 7.42 -10.03
C ALA A 78 5.85 8.40 -9.72
N ALA A 79 5.17 8.17 -8.59
CA ALA A 79 3.97 8.89 -8.17
C ALA A 79 4.26 10.26 -7.52
N GLY A 80 5.51 10.74 -7.57
CA GLY A 80 5.84 12.12 -7.21
C GLY A 80 5.47 12.56 -5.79
N GLY A 81 5.44 11.62 -4.84
CA GLY A 81 5.08 11.92 -3.44
C GLY A 81 3.58 11.73 -3.13
N ALA A 82 2.83 11.01 -3.96
CA ALA A 82 1.39 10.76 -3.75
C ALA A 82 1.04 10.11 -2.41
N ASN A 83 2.00 9.38 -1.79
CA ASN A 83 1.81 8.88 -0.42
C ASN A 83 1.69 10.01 0.62
N TYR A 84 2.12 11.22 0.27
CA TYR A 84 2.03 12.41 1.13
C TYR A 84 0.90 13.37 0.71
N GLY A 85 0.22 13.11 -0.40
CA GLY A 85 -0.93 13.87 -0.88
C GLY A 85 -1.26 13.57 -2.34
N LEU A 86 -2.54 13.34 -2.65
CA LEU A 86 -2.99 13.12 -4.03
C LEU A 86 -3.03 14.42 -4.83
N GLU A 87 -3.36 15.52 -4.19
CA GLU A 87 -3.27 16.87 -4.76
C GLU A 87 -1.83 17.40 -4.63
N LYS A 88 -1.44 18.28 -5.53
CA LYS A 88 -0.13 18.96 -5.46
C LYS A 88 -0.09 19.90 -4.25
N HIS A 89 0.98 19.80 -3.45
CA HIS A 89 1.23 20.73 -2.34
C HIS A 89 2.75 20.87 -2.07
N PRO A 90 3.20 21.99 -1.50
CA PRO A 90 4.57 22.16 -1.02
C PRO A 90 4.80 21.30 0.24
N ALA A 91 6.06 21.23 0.69
CA ALA A 91 6.37 20.65 1.98
C ALA A 91 5.68 21.41 3.11
N ALA A 92 5.16 20.68 4.09
CA ALA A 92 4.59 21.18 5.33
C ALA A 92 5.28 20.49 6.53
N PRO A 93 5.11 20.96 7.76
CA PRO A 93 5.64 20.28 8.93
C PRO A 93 5.21 18.80 8.95
N MET A 94 6.19 17.89 9.00
CA MET A 94 6.03 16.43 9.00
C MET A 94 5.37 15.84 7.72
N LEU A 95 5.12 16.65 6.70
CA LEU A 95 4.53 16.21 5.44
C LEU A 95 5.44 16.61 4.27
N PRO A 96 6.16 15.66 3.64
CA PRO A 96 6.92 15.91 2.42
C PRO A 96 6.06 16.47 1.29
N PRO A 97 6.63 17.16 0.29
CA PRO A 97 5.87 17.72 -0.81
C PRO A 97 5.30 16.63 -1.71
N SER A 98 4.15 16.92 -2.35
CA SER A 98 3.61 16.12 -3.44
C SER A 98 3.53 16.91 -4.73
N GLN A 99 3.87 16.25 -5.85
CA GLN A 99 3.63 16.80 -7.19
C GLN A 99 2.16 16.68 -7.61
N GLY A 100 1.38 15.87 -6.89
CA GLY A 100 0.02 15.51 -7.23
C GLY A 100 -0.04 14.45 -8.35
N ILE A 101 -1.09 13.65 -8.32
CA ILE A 101 -1.37 12.63 -9.34
C ILE A 101 -2.80 12.70 -9.86
N VAL A 102 -3.55 13.73 -9.52
CA VAL A 102 -4.91 13.95 -10.02
C VAL A 102 -4.84 14.38 -11.48
N LEU A 103 -5.43 13.58 -12.37
CA LEU A 103 -5.53 13.85 -13.81
C LEU A 103 -6.89 14.44 -14.19
N ASP A 104 -7.94 13.99 -13.52
CA ASP A 104 -9.30 14.50 -13.64
C ASP A 104 -9.90 14.60 -12.23
N PRO A 105 -10.33 15.79 -11.83
CA PRO A 105 -10.47 17.07 -12.54
C PRO A 105 -9.14 17.67 -13.03
N PRO A 106 -9.17 18.44 -14.15
CA PRO A 106 -7.96 19.00 -14.77
C PRO A 106 -7.29 20.11 -13.94
N ASP A 107 -7.96 20.65 -12.94
CA ASP A 107 -7.39 21.59 -11.96
C ASP A 107 -6.51 20.89 -10.90
N GLY A 108 -6.46 19.55 -10.93
CA GLY A 108 -5.66 18.74 -10.02
C GLY A 108 -6.23 18.65 -8.60
N ARG A 109 -7.51 19.03 -8.40
CA ARG A 109 -8.21 19.03 -7.12
C ARG A 109 -9.19 17.87 -7.03
N LEU A 110 -9.25 17.20 -5.87
CA LEU A 110 -10.24 16.16 -5.63
C LEU A 110 -11.63 16.77 -5.39
N PRO A 111 -12.68 16.22 -6.04
CA PRO A 111 -14.04 16.77 -5.99
C PRO A 111 -14.77 16.33 -4.71
N TYR A 112 -14.20 16.66 -3.54
CA TYR A 112 -14.75 16.28 -2.26
C TYR A 112 -16.14 16.86 -1.99
N GLN A 113 -16.98 16.08 -1.29
CA GLN A 113 -18.11 16.62 -0.52
C GLN A 113 -17.57 17.57 0.55
N ASP A 114 -18.36 18.58 0.96
CA ASP A 114 -17.91 19.58 1.95
C ASP A 114 -17.44 18.97 3.28
N TRP A 115 -18.15 17.95 3.77
CA TRP A 115 -17.78 17.26 5.00
C TRP A 115 -16.47 16.50 4.85
N ALA A 116 -16.25 15.87 3.70
CA ALA A 116 -15.07 15.07 3.44
C ALA A 116 -13.81 15.95 3.25
N ARG A 117 -13.96 17.13 2.66
CA ARG A 117 -12.88 18.14 2.60
C ARG A 117 -12.46 18.58 4.00
N LYS A 118 -13.43 18.85 4.90
CA LYS A 118 -13.16 19.18 6.29
C LYS A 118 -12.47 18.05 7.05
N GLU A 119 -12.89 16.81 6.80
CA GLU A 119 -12.25 15.64 7.42
C GLU A 119 -10.82 15.45 6.91
N PHE A 120 -10.59 15.60 5.60
CA PHE A 120 -9.24 15.59 5.02
C PHE A 120 -8.34 16.65 5.68
N GLU A 121 -8.80 17.90 5.77
CA GLU A 121 -8.07 18.98 6.41
C GLU A 121 -7.79 18.70 7.90
N ALA A 122 -8.71 18.05 8.59
CA ALA A 122 -8.52 17.63 9.97
C ALA A 122 -7.48 16.51 10.11
N ARG A 123 -7.49 15.51 9.21
CA ARG A 123 -6.53 14.41 9.19
C ARG A 123 -5.11 14.87 8.85
N GLY A 124 -4.97 15.88 7.99
CA GLY A 124 -3.69 16.45 7.59
C GLY A 124 -2.91 17.16 8.70
N LYS A 125 -3.49 17.27 9.90
CA LYS A 125 -2.79 17.83 11.06
C LYS A 125 -1.83 16.79 11.64
N PRO A 126 -0.61 17.19 12.05
CA PRO A 126 0.42 16.25 12.52
C PRO A 126 -0.05 15.30 13.62
N GLU A 127 -0.85 15.79 14.55
CA GLU A 127 -1.39 15.01 15.66
C GLU A 127 -2.36 13.90 15.25
N ARG A 128 -2.92 13.98 14.02
CA ARG A 128 -3.82 12.97 13.47
C ARG A 128 -3.07 11.85 12.73
N GLY A 129 -1.78 12.00 12.48
CA GLY A 129 -0.96 10.95 11.85
C GLY A 129 -1.03 9.61 12.59
N TYR A 130 -1.22 9.64 13.91
CA TYR A 130 -1.45 8.44 14.72
C TYR A 130 -2.72 7.66 14.31
N ASP A 131 -3.69 8.31 13.70
CA ASP A 131 -4.95 7.70 13.30
C ASP A 131 -4.84 6.97 11.94
N ASP A 132 -3.73 7.14 11.20
CA ASP A 132 -3.51 6.41 9.94
C ASP A 132 -3.40 4.90 10.21
N PRO A 133 -4.28 4.06 9.62
CA PRO A 133 -4.24 2.62 9.83
C PRO A 133 -2.89 1.96 9.49
N THR A 134 -2.14 2.52 8.55
CA THR A 134 -0.82 1.98 8.18
C THR A 134 0.23 2.16 9.28
N ALA A 135 0.09 3.18 10.14
CA ALA A 135 0.93 3.33 11.33
C ALA A 135 0.71 2.19 12.33
N HIS A 136 -0.45 1.55 12.29
CA HIS A 136 -0.81 0.39 13.10
C HIS A 136 -0.62 -0.95 12.36
N CYS A 137 0.16 -0.96 11.30
CA CYS A 137 0.46 -2.15 10.50
C CYS A 137 -0.75 -2.76 9.76
N PHE A 138 -1.83 -2.00 9.57
CA PHE A 138 -2.88 -2.41 8.63
C PHE A 138 -2.45 -2.17 7.19
N VAL A 139 -2.99 -2.95 6.28
CA VAL A 139 -2.69 -2.82 4.85
C VAL A 139 -3.22 -1.50 4.29
N ALA A 140 -2.50 -0.94 3.32
CA ALA A 140 -2.79 0.39 2.78
C ALA A 140 -4.05 0.49 1.89
N GLY A 141 -4.66 -0.65 1.52
CA GLY A 141 -5.78 -0.69 0.59
C GLY A 141 -5.35 -0.74 -0.88
N PHE A 142 -6.30 -1.06 -1.77
CA PHE A 142 -6.00 -1.44 -3.17
C PHE A 142 -5.24 -0.36 -3.94
N ALA A 143 -5.61 0.89 -3.77
CA ALA A 143 -5.04 1.99 -4.53
C ALA A 143 -3.75 2.51 -3.87
N ARG A 144 -3.80 2.87 -2.59
CA ARG A 144 -2.64 3.40 -1.86
C ARG A 144 -1.41 2.50 -1.94
N SER A 145 -1.60 1.19 -1.94
CA SER A 145 -0.51 0.22 -2.02
C SER A 145 0.40 0.42 -3.24
N LEU A 146 -0.11 0.98 -4.35
CA LEU A 146 0.67 1.19 -5.57
C LEU A 146 1.47 2.49 -5.58
N TRP A 147 1.15 3.48 -4.76
CA TRP A 147 1.92 4.73 -4.66
C TRP A 147 2.64 4.93 -3.33
N THR A 148 2.61 3.96 -2.43
CA THR A 148 3.55 3.94 -1.31
C THR A 148 4.99 3.84 -1.83
N PRO A 149 5.98 4.42 -1.14
CA PRO A 149 7.37 4.43 -1.61
C PRO A 149 8.07 3.07 -1.40
N SER A 150 7.36 1.97 -1.53
CA SER A 150 7.88 0.60 -1.43
C SER A 150 7.80 -0.10 -2.78
N PRO A 151 8.77 -0.95 -3.11
CA PRO A 151 8.73 -1.76 -4.32
C PRO A 151 7.67 -2.85 -4.22
N TYR A 152 7.30 -3.36 -5.38
CA TYR A 152 6.41 -4.52 -5.51
C TYR A 152 6.81 -5.40 -6.68
N GLN A 153 6.45 -6.66 -6.60
CA GLN A 153 6.64 -7.64 -7.64
C GLN A 153 5.32 -7.97 -8.31
N ILE A 154 5.28 -7.93 -9.64
CA ILE A 154 4.15 -8.39 -10.43
C ILE A 154 4.48 -9.77 -10.99
N LEU A 155 3.58 -10.73 -10.82
CA LEU A 155 3.60 -12.04 -11.42
C LEU A 155 2.35 -12.21 -12.28
N GLN A 156 2.48 -12.92 -13.41
CA GLN A 156 1.38 -13.12 -14.36
C GLN A 156 1.21 -14.62 -14.68
N PRO A 157 0.80 -15.44 -13.70
CA PRO A 157 0.46 -16.83 -13.98
C PRO A 157 -0.81 -16.90 -14.84
N PRO A 158 -1.07 -18.02 -15.54
CA PRO A 158 -2.25 -18.17 -16.39
C PRO A 158 -3.54 -17.82 -15.66
N GLY A 159 -4.32 -16.89 -16.23
CA GLY A 159 -5.60 -16.46 -15.68
C GLY A 159 -5.53 -15.48 -14.49
N TYR A 160 -4.35 -15.01 -14.12
CA TYR A 160 -4.21 -14.10 -12.97
C TYR A 160 -3.15 -13.02 -13.18
N LEU A 161 -3.33 -11.89 -12.54
CA LEU A 161 -2.24 -10.98 -12.16
C LEU A 161 -2.09 -11.02 -10.64
N VAL A 162 -0.86 -11.18 -10.16
CA VAL A 162 -0.55 -11.16 -8.73
C VAL A 162 0.41 -10.01 -8.47
N ILE A 163 0.08 -9.12 -7.52
CA ILE A 163 0.93 -8.04 -7.08
C ILE A 163 1.34 -8.32 -5.64
N LEU A 164 2.62 -8.61 -5.43
CA LEU A 164 3.22 -8.79 -4.12
C LEU A 164 3.88 -7.48 -3.72
N MET A 165 3.47 -6.90 -2.61
CA MET A 165 3.97 -5.62 -2.11
C MET A 165 4.88 -5.86 -0.92
N GLU A 166 6.02 -5.20 -0.86
CA GLU A 166 6.97 -5.33 0.23
C GLU A 166 6.33 -5.06 1.60
N ARG A 167 5.39 -4.12 1.68
CA ARG A 167 4.67 -3.79 2.91
C ARG A 167 3.44 -4.69 3.13
N MET A 168 3.69 -5.99 3.37
CA MET A 168 2.74 -7.00 3.89
C MET A 168 1.37 -7.06 3.18
N ALA A 169 1.31 -6.69 1.91
CA ALA A 169 0.09 -6.74 1.13
C ALA A 169 0.29 -7.53 -0.16
N TRP A 170 -0.75 -8.17 -0.62
CA TRP A 170 -0.80 -8.79 -1.93
C TRP A 170 -2.18 -8.58 -2.55
N ARG A 171 -2.22 -8.58 -3.87
CA ARG A 171 -3.47 -8.60 -4.63
C ARG A 171 -3.40 -9.77 -5.60
N ILE A 172 -4.39 -10.63 -5.56
CA ILE A 172 -4.60 -11.70 -6.53
C ILE A 172 -5.80 -11.27 -7.37
N ILE A 173 -5.57 -10.98 -8.63
CA ILE A 173 -6.55 -10.44 -9.57
C ILE A 173 -6.84 -11.51 -10.62
N PRO A 174 -7.96 -12.24 -10.53
CA PRO A 174 -8.41 -13.12 -11.59
C PRO A 174 -8.66 -12.34 -12.88
N ILE A 175 -8.13 -12.83 -14.00
CA ILE A 175 -8.38 -12.27 -15.33
C ILE A 175 -9.50 -13.08 -15.98
N ASP A 176 -10.73 -12.76 -15.61
CA ASP A 176 -11.94 -13.44 -16.09
C ASP A 176 -13.10 -12.44 -16.20
N PRO A 177 -13.49 -12.03 -17.42
CA PRO A 177 -14.56 -11.05 -17.62
C PRO A 177 -15.95 -11.58 -17.24
N ASN A 178 -16.11 -12.87 -16.99
CA ASN A 178 -17.37 -13.47 -16.59
C ASN A 178 -17.52 -13.59 -15.06
N ARG A 179 -16.43 -13.36 -14.31
CA ARG A 179 -16.45 -13.38 -12.87
C ARG A 179 -17.29 -12.21 -12.34
N LYS A 180 -18.05 -12.46 -11.28
CA LYS A 180 -18.75 -11.43 -10.51
C LYS A 180 -17.98 -11.11 -9.25
N HIS A 181 -18.11 -9.87 -8.79
CA HIS A 181 -17.63 -9.48 -7.48
C HIS A 181 -18.31 -10.27 -6.36
N LEU A 182 -17.63 -10.31 -5.23
CA LEU A 182 -18.17 -10.90 -4.00
C LEU A 182 -19.46 -10.20 -3.60
N PRO A 183 -20.33 -10.86 -2.80
CA PRO A 183 -21.52 -10.23 -2.24
C PRO A 183 -21.19 -8.93 -1.50
N ASP A 184 -22.14 -7.98 -1.49
CA ASP A 184 -21.93 -6.64 -0.95
C ASP A 184 -21.63 -6.58 0.55
N ASP A 185 -21.98 -7.62 1.30
CA ASP A 185 -21.67 -7.76 2.73
C ASP A 185 -20.23 -8.20 3.01
N VAL A 186 -19.53 -8.72 2.00
CA VAL A 186 -18.10 -9.07 2.11
C VAL A 186 -17.25 -7.83 1.84
N ARG A 187 -16.48 -7.38 2.84
CA ARG A 187 -15.61 -6.18 2.75
C ARG A 187 -14.16 -6.53 3.06
N LEU A 188 -13.27 -6.17 2.14
CA LEU A 188 -11.86 -6.51 2.19
C LEU A 188 -10.98 -5.25 2.26
N TRP A 189 -9.81 -5.34 2.87
CA TRP A 189 -8.84 -4.24 2.89
C TRP A 189 -8.37 -3.83 1.49
N GLN A 190 -8.10 -4.81 0.62
CA GLN A 190 -7.65 -4.58 -0.76
C GLN A 190 -8.82 -4.52 -1.76
N GLY A 191 -10.06 -4.68 -1.29
CA GLY A 191 -11.20 -4.89 -2.17
C GLY A 191 -11.16 -6.24 -2.89
N ASP A 192 -12.19 -6.52 -3.68
CA ASP A 192 -12.27 -7.64 -4.62
C ASP A 192 -11.99 -7.09 -6.03
N SER A 193 -10.99 -7.64 -6.70
CA SER A 193 -10.52 -7.16 -7.99
C SER A 193 -10.73 -8.21 -9.07
N ILE A 194 -11.18 -7.79 -10.25
CA ILE A 194 -11.41 -8.64 -11.43
C ILE A 194 -10.77 -7.98 -12.65
N GLY A 195 -9.94 -8.71 -13.40
CA GLY A 195 -9.24 -8.21 -14.57
C GLY A 195 -9.83 -8.70 -15.89
N HIS A 196 -9.66 -7.88 -16.92
CA HIS A 196 -9.84 -8.27 -18.32
C HIS A 196 -8.92 -7.46 -19.24
N TRP A 197 -8.62 -7.98 -20.42
CA TRP A 197 -7.77 -7.30 -21.38
C TRP A 197 -8.56 -6.49 -22.40
N GLU A 198 -8.20 -5.22 -22.58
CA GLU A 198 -8.61 -4.36 -23.67
C GLU A 198 -7.39 -4.02 -24.54
N GLY A 199 -7.18 -4.78 -25.61
CA GLY A 199 -5.96 -4.66 -26.40
C GLY A 199 -4.71 -4.97 -25.55
N ASP A 200 -3.82 -3.98 -25.42
CA ASP A 200 -2.60 -4.05 -24.61
C ASP A 200 -2.77 -3.49 -23.19
N THR A 201 -3.96 -3.10 -22.81
CA THR A 201 -4.27 -2.60 -21.46
C THR A 201 -4.94 -3.69 -20.64
N LEU A 202 -4.39 -4.01 -19.46
CA LEU A 202 -5.13 -4.75 -18.45
C LEU A 202 -6.02 -3.78 -17.69
N VAL A 203 -7.33 -4.01 -17.75
CA VAL A 203 -8.35 -3.26 -17.00
C VAL A 203 -8.73 -4.08 -15.78
N VAL A 204 -8.78 -3.45 -14.61
CA VAL A 204 -9.12 -4.11 -13.35
C VAL A 204 -10.24 -3.33 -12.68
N ASP A 205 -11.38 -3.99 -12.51
CA ASP A 205 -12.49 -3.50 -11.69
C ASP A 205 -12.25 -3.92 -10.23
N THR A 206 -12.40 -2.97 -9.31
CA THR A 206 -12.25 -3.23 -7.87
C THR A 206 -13.45 -2.68 -7.12
N ALA A 207 -14.07 -3.54 -6.32
CA ALA A 207 -15.20 -3.22 -5.45
C ALA A 207 -14.97 -3.80 -4.04
N ASN A 208 -15.98 -3.78 -3.18
CA ASN A 208 -15.98 -4.46 -1.87
C ASN A 208 -14.84 -4.05 -0.92
N ASN A 209 -14.29 -2.82 -1.05
CA ASN A 209 -13.35 -2.32 -0.06
C ASN A 209 -14.07 -2.02 1.28
N ASN A 210 -13.32 -2.04 2.39
CA ASN A 210 -13.89 -1.87 3.73
C ASN A 210 -13.98 -0.40 4.20
N GLY A 211 -13.46 0.56 3.43
CA GLY A 211 -13.46 1.99 3.76
C GLY A 211 -12.64 2.38 4.99
N LYS A 212 -11.81 1.49 5.53
CA LYS A 212 -11.04 1.73 6.75
C LYS A 212 -9.63 2.28 6.49
N THR A 213 -9.22 2.39 5.24
CA THR A 213 -7.90 2.91 4.88
C THR A 213 -7.92 4.42 4.69
N TRP A 214 -6.76 5.06 4.80
CA TRP A 214 -6.51 6.36 4.23
C TRP A 214 -5.87 6.18 2.85
N MET A 215 -6.13 7.11 1.93
CA MET A 215 -5.54 7.05 0.59
C MET A 215 -4.06 7.43 0.56
N ASN A 216 -3.56 8.08 1.62
CA ASN A 216 -2.17 8.48 1.84
C ASN A 216 -1.96 8.98 3.27
N GLU A 217 -0.74 9.40 3.61
CA GLU A 217 -0.41 9.94 4.93
C GLU A 217 -1.00 11.33 5.20
N ALA A 218 -1.36 12.08 4.14
CA ALA A 218 -2.06 13.36 4.31
C ALA A 218 -3.52 13.19 4.75
N GLY A 219 -4.07 11.97 4.68
CA GLY A 219 -5.40 11.67 5.19
C GLY A 219 -6.51 11.74 4.15
N ASP A 220 -6.19 11.65 2.86
CA ASP A 220 -7.20 11.59 1.80
C ASP A 220 -8.21 10.47 2.08
N VAL A 221 -9.50 10.81 1.96
CA VAL A 221 -10.61 9.99 2.46
C VAL A 221 -11.13 9.06 1.38
N ILE A 222 -11.46 7.84 1.77
CA ILE A 222 -12.19 6.85 0.96
C ILE A 222 -13.26 6.18 1.81
N SER A 223 -14.41 5.84 1.19
CA SER A 223 -15.47 5.12 1.87
C SER A 223 -15.58 3.65 1.43
N TYR A 224 -16.38 2.89 2.14
CA TYR A 224 -16.71 1.51 1.77
C TYR A 224 -17.51 1.41 0.46
N ALA A 225 -18.13 2.51 0.00
CA ALA A 225 -18.90 2.56 -1.24
C ALA A 225 -18.03 2.83 -2.47
N ALA A 226 -16.74 3.08 -2.27
CA ALA A 226 -15.83 3.34 -3.38
C ALA A 226 -15.64 2.10 -4.24
N THR A 227 -15.71 2.33 -5.57
CA THR A 227 -15.31 1.39 -6.62
C THR A 227 -14.22 2.02 -7.47
N ALA A 228 -13.43 1.20 -8.16
CA ALA A 228 -12.36 1.69 -9.00
C ALA A 228 -12.23 0.90 -10.29
N VAL A 229 -11.87 1.61 -11.36
CA VAL A 229 -11.42 1.02 -12.61
C VAL A 229 -9.96 1.40 -12.81
N GLU A 230 -9.07 0.42 -12.74
CA GLU A 230 -7.63 0.60 -12.89
C GLU A 230 -7.22 0.17 -14.30
N ARG A 231 -6.25 0.85 -14.88
CA ARG A 231 -5.74 0.57 -16.22
C ARG A 231 -4.22 0.49 -16.17
N PHE A 232 -3.70 -0.68 -16.46
CA PHE A 232 -2.28 -0.95 -16.58
C PHE A 232 -1.91 -1.03 -18.06
N THR A 233 -1.33 0.04 -18.60
CA THR A 233 -0.96 0.12 -20.02
C THR A 233 0.56 0.17 -20.14
N PRO A 234 1.25 -0.93 -20.52
CA PRO A 234 2.68 -0.86 -20.76
C PRO A 234 2.96 0.05 -21.96
N ILE A 235 3.88 0.97 -21.82
CA ILE A 235 4.31 1.87 -22.89
C ILE A 235 5.67 1.47 -23.49
N ASN A 236 6.42 0.66 -22.78
CA ASN A 236 7.67 0.01 -23.21
C ASN A 236 8.00 -1.16 -22.27
N ALA A 237 9.17 -1.80 -22.43
CA ALA A 237 9.59 -2.95 -21.62
C ALA A 237 9.70 -2.66 -20.12
N ASP A 238 9.86 -1.39 -19.74
CA ASP A 238 10.24 -1.01 -18.37
C ASP A 238 9.25 -0.05 -17.70
N THR A 239 8.21 0.37 -18.42
CA THR A 239 7.26 1.38 -17.92
C THR A 239 5.83 1.00 -18.23
N ILE A 240 5.00 1.06 -17.21
CA ILE A 240 3.55 0.91 -17.29
C ILE A 240 2.94 2.27 -16.96
N ASP A 241 2.11 2.82 -17.85
CA ASP A 241 1.23 3.95 -17.54
C ASP A 241 0.05 3.41 -16.74
N TYR A 242 -0.05 3.84 -15.48
CA TYR A 242 -1.10 3.42 -14.58
C TYR A 242 -2.08 4.56 -14.38
N LYS A 243 -3.36 4.25 -14.57
CA LYS A 243 -4.47 5.15 -14.26
C LYS A 243 -5.50 4.43 -13.43
N VAL A 244 -6.14 5.14 -12.51
CA VAL A 244 -7.28 4.64 -11.76
C VAL A 244 -8.36 5.70 -11.68
N THR A 245 -9.57 5.33 -12.12
CA THR A 245 -10.77 6.13 -11.93
C THR A 245 -11.53 5.60 -10.74
N ILE A 246 -11.73 6.43 -9.74
CA ILE A 246 -12.41 6.07 -8.49
C ILE A 246 -13.77 6.77 -8.46
N THR A 247 -14.80 6.00 -8.15
CA THR A 247 -16.16 6.47 -7.89
C THR A 247 -16.49 6.23 -6.43
N ASP A 248 -16.67 7.29 -5.67
CA ASP A 248 -17.04 7.23 -4.26
C ASP A 248 -18.16 8.22 -3.97
N PRO A 249 -19.43 7.83 -4.12
CA PRO A 249 -20.57 8.75 -4.00
C PRO A 249 -20.79 9.29 -2.58
N VAL A 250 -20.15 8.69 -1.57
CA VAL A 250 -20.22 9.15 -0.19
C VAL A 250 -19.24 10.29 0.08
N VAL A 251 -18.04 10.18 -0.49
CA VAL A 251 -16.93 11.12 -0.22
C VAL A 251 -16.80 12.20 -1.28
N MET A 252 -17.11 11.88 -2.53
CA MET A 252 -16.88 12.74 -3.70
C MET A 252 -18.18 13.15 -4.38
N THR A 253 -18.19 14.31 -5.01
CA THR A 253 -19.34 14.83 -5.77
C THR A 253 -19.42 14.23 -7.18
N ARG A 254 -18.31 13.66 -7.68
CA ARG A 254 -18.22 12.95 -8.97
C ARG A 254 -17.02 12.00 -8.98
N PRO A 255 -16.93 11.07 -9.95
CA PRO A 255 -15.72 10.26 -10.16
C PRO A 255 -14.50 11.16 -10.43
N TYR A 256 -13.31 10.64 -10.09
CA TYR A 256 -12.03 11.30 -10.34
C TYR A 256 -10.99 10.29 -10.82
N THR A 257 -9.98 10.77 -11.54
CA THR A 257 -8.92 9.91 -12.10
C THR A 257 -7.55 10.33 -11.57
N LEU A 258 -6.82 9.36 -11.08
CA LEU A 258 -5.42 9.48 -10.68
C LEU A 258 -4.54 8.77 -11.71
N GLY A 259 -3.28 9.21 -11.85
CA GLY A 259 -2.35 8.52 -12.73
C GLY A 259 -0.88 8.84 -12.47
N PHE A 260 -0.04 7.84 -12.70
CA PHE A 260 1.41 7.93 -12.61
C PHE A 260 2.06 6.79 -13.38
N GLN A 261 3.39 6.81 -13.49
CA GLN A 261 4.13 5.73 -14.11
C GLN A 261 4.63 4.73 -13.07
N ILE A 262 4.48 3.46 -13.40
CA ILE A 262 5.10 2.33 -12.71
C ILE A 262 6.35 1.98 -13.50
N ARG A 263 7.51 1.94 -12.83
CA ARG A 263 8.80 1.73 -13.50
C ARG A 263 9.49 0.48 -12.97
N ARG A 264 10.03 -0.30 -13.91
CA ARG A 264 10.82 -1.48 -13.58
C ARG A 264 12.04 -1.07 -12.74
N GLN A 265 12.33 -1.87 -11.73
CA GLN A 265 13.47 -1.69 -10.85
C GLN A 265 14.35 -2.95 -10.85
N THR A 266 15.61 -2.77 -10.45
CA THR A 266 16.51 -3.87 -10.12
C THR A 266 16.46 -4.11 -8.62
N GLY A 267 16.48 -5.36 -8.21
CA GLY A 267 16.44 -5.76 -6.79
C GLY A 267 15.30 -6.74 -6.54
N GLU A 268 15.05 -6.98 -5.28
CA GLU A 268 14.04 -7.90 -4.78
C GLU A 268 13.18 -7.14 -3.77
N ILE A 269 11.97 -7.63 -3.53
CA ILE A 269 11.17 -7.20 -2.38
C ILE A 269 11.73 -7.90 -1.14
N LEU A 270 11.82 -7.15 -0.04
CA LEU A 270 12.31 -7.66 1.23
C LEU A 270 11.13 -7.99 2.15
N GLU A 271 11.38 -8.86 3.12
CA GLU A 271 10.45 -9.08 4.21
C GLU A 271 10.39 -7.84 5.10
N VAL A 272 9.19 -7.39 5.42
CA VAL A 272 8.94 -6.29 6.36
C VAL A 272 8.04 -6.80 7.49
N ALA A 273 8.62 -6.95 8.67
CA ALA A 273 7.88 -7.27 9.89
C ALA A 273 7.44 -5.97 10.55
N CYS A 274 6.30 -5.44 10.15
CA CYS A 274 5.83 -4.10 10.51
C CYS A 274 5.72 -3.88 12.03
N LEU A 275 5.40 -4.91 12.81
CA LEU A 275 5.26 -4.80 14.27
C LEU A 275 6.59 -4.89 15.03
N GLU A 276 7.65 -5.41 14.39
CA GLU A 276 8.97 -5.47 14.99
C GLU A 276 9.60 -4.08 14.97
N ASP A 277 10.00 -3.60 16.14
CA ASP A 277 10.63 -2.28 16.33
C ASP A 277 9.83 -1.09 15.72
N ASN A 278 8.50 -1.20 15.63
CA ASN A 278 7.65 -0.13 15.15
C ASN A 278 7.67 1.07 16.12
N GLN A 279 8.59 2.00 15.88
CA GLN A 279 8.73 3.24 16.67
C GLN A 279 7.76 4.34 16.21
N ASP A 280 7.10 4.19 15.06
CA ASP A 280 6.19 5.21 14.52
C ASP A 280 5.05 5.50 15.50
N LEU A 281 4.50 4.47 16.15
CA LEU A 281 3.42 4.64 17.13
C LEU A 281 3.83 5.48 18.33
N GLU A 282 5.04 5.29 18.85
CA GLU A 282 5.57 6.09 19.97
C GLU A 282 5.82 7.53 19.54
N HIS A 283 6.40 7.76 18.36
CA HIS A 283 6.62 9.10 17.81
C HIS A 283 5.32 9.83 17.56
N LEU A 284 4.35 9.19 16.91
CA LEU A 284 3.05 9.79 16.60
C LEU A 284 2.24 10.08 17.89
N LYS A 285 2.32 9.19 18.89
CA LYS A 285 1.74 9.40 20.19
C LYS A 285 2.37 10.62 20.89
N HIS A 286 3.69 10.73 20.86
CA HIS A 286 4.40 11.87 21.42
C HIS A 286 3.95 13.19 20.77
N VAL A 287 3.86 13.25 19.45
CA VAL A 287 3.35 14.41 18.70
C VAL A 287 1.94 14.78 19.16
N LYS A 288 1.06 13.77 19.32
CA LYS A 288 -0.32 13.96 19.79
C LYS A 288 -0.38 14.50 21.22
N ASP A 289 0.45 13.97 22.11
CA ASP A 289 0.51 14.43 23.50
C ASP A 289 1.08 15.84 23.64
N GLU A 290 2.09 16.20 22.83
CA GLU A 290 2.60 17.58 22.76
C GLU A 290 1.55 18.54 22.19
N ALA A 291 0.78 18.15 21.18
CA ALA A 291 -0.31 18.95 20.65
C ALA A 291 -1.39 19.22 21.72
N ARG A 292 -1.71 18.23 22.58
CA ARG A 292 -2.62 18.41 23.72
C ARG A 292 -2.06 19.36 24.77
N LYS A 293 -0.79 19.20 25.17
CA LYS A 293 -0.13 20.10 26.14
C LYS A 293 -0.14 21.55 25.67
N ASN A 294 0.02 21.77 24.38
CA ASN A 294 0.04 23.10 23.77
C ASN A 294 -1.37 23.63 23.45
N GLY A 295 -2.44 22.91 23.80
CA GLY A 295 -3.83 23.33 23.58
C GLY A 295 -4.25 23.34 22.09
N LEU A 296 -3.50 22.68 21.22
CA LEU A 296 -3.81 22.60 19.79
C LEU A 296 -4.94 21.61 19.50
N ILE A 297 -5.09 20.60 20.35
CA ILE A 297 -6.19 19.61 20.32
C ILE A 297 -6.71 19.33 21.73
N LYS A 298 -7.93 18.77 21.81
CA LYS A 298 -8.59 18.37 23.07
C LYS A 298 -8.20 16.95 23.49
#